data_9e653b34e03196280581177d70cac906
#
_entry.id   9e653b34e03196280581177d70cac906
#
_cell.length_a   1.000
_cell.length_b   1.000
_cell.length_c   1.000
_cell.angle_alpha   90.00
_cell.angle_beta   90.00
_cell.angle_gamma   90.00
#
_symmetry.space_group_name_H-M   'P 1'
#
loop_
_entity.id
_entity.type
_entity.pdbx_description
1 polymer ?
#
loop_
_entity_poly.entity_id
_entity_poly.type
_entity_poly.pdbx_seq_one_letter_code
_entity_poly.pdbx_strand_id
1 'polypeptide(L)'
;MMKRSKRFAALILTGVMAATTLFGCGSSSGGAASDSSAADSSSKKVLKVGMECAYAPFNWTQDTDTTPDGSKAVKIAGSDYYAYGYDVAVAQKLADQMGMDLEVHKVEWSSIGISLDAGDYDCIIAGMGKTKEREAS
;
A
#
# COMPACT_ATOMS: atom_id res chain seq x y z
N MET A 1 31.41 -5.11 39.02
CA MET A 1 32.19 -3.84 38.95
C MET A 1 31.44 -2.86 38.00
N MET A 2 30.96 -1.79 38.63
CA MET A 2 30.65 -0.42 38.16
C MET A 2 29.70 -0.27 36.94
N LYS A 3 28.42 -0.04 37.16
CA LYS A 3 27.64 1.23 37.33
C LYS A 3 28.21 2.43 36.57
N ARG A 4 27.50 2.85 35.51
CA ARG A 4 27.37 4.30 35.23
C ARG A 4 26.01 4.64 34.60
N SER A 5 25.17 5.17 35.50
CA SER A 5 24.00 6.00 35.22
C SER A 5 24.44 7.35 34.63
N LYS A 6 23.75 7.81 33.60
CA LYS A 6 23.75 9.24 33.25
C LYS A 6 22.32 9.68 32.98
N ARG A 7 21.79 10.33 34.02
CA ARG A 7 20.62 11.18 33.98
C ARG A 7 20.97 12.46 33.21
N PHE A 8 20.17 12.86 32.24
CA PHE A 8 20.17 14.24 31.78
C PHE A 8 18.78 14.82 31.88
N ALA A 9 18.79 15.97 32.52
CA ALA A 9 17.71 16.75 33.04
C ALA A 9 16.86 17.44 31.96
N ALA A 10 15.65 17.74 32.36
CA ALA A 10 14.64 18.57 31.70
C ALA A 10 15.13 19.99 31.40
N LEU A 11 14.68 20.53 30.29
CA LEU A 11 14.57 21.98 30.12
C LEU A 11 13.23 22.28 29.43
N ILE A 12 12.34 22.81 30.25
CA ILE A 12 11.08 23.44 29.90
C ILE A 12 11.42 24.83 29.37
N LEU A 13 10.93 25.17 28.19
CA LEU A 13 10.87 26.57 27.76
C LEU A 13 9.45 26.87 27.23
N THR A 14 8.69 27.51 28.11
CA THR A 14 7.44 28.19 27.87
C THR A 14 7.69 29.45 27.04
N GLY A 15 6.97 29.58 25.92
CA GLY A 15 6.91 30.81 25.14
C GLY A 15 5.46 31.09 24.70
N VAL A 16 4.78 31.87 25.52
CA VAL A 16 3.50 32.51 25.19
C VAL A 16 3.78 33.71 24.30
N MET A 17 3.08 33.84 23.16
CA MET A 17 2.82 35.14 22.55
C MET A 17 1.47 35.18 21.87
N ALA A 18 0.72 36.15 22.32
CA ALA A 18 -0.67 36.46 22.02
C ALA A 18 -0.82 37.28 20.72
N ALA A 19 -1.97 37.09 20.12
CA ALA A 19 -2.86 38.05 19.45
C ALA A 19 -2.29 39.10 18.51
N THR A 20 -2.87 39.17 17.29
CA THR A 20 -3.66 40.38 16.90
C THR A 20 -4.54 40.09 15.68
N THR A 21 -5.80 40.34 15.84
CA THR A 21 -6.85 40.45 14.83
C THR A 21 -6.66 41.75 14.00
N LEU A 22 -6.87 41.65 12.69
CA LEU A 22 -7.27 42.84 11.92
C LEU A 22 -8.21 42.44 10.79
N PHE A 23 -9.44 42.88 10.95
CA PHE A 23 -10.47 42.99 9.93
C PHE A 23 -10.03 43.97 8.84
N GLY A 24 -10.22 43.60 7.60
CA GLY A 24 -10.05 44.48 6.45
C GLY A 24 -11.01 44.06 5.34
N CYS A 25 -12.20 44.66 5.35
CA CYS A 25 -13.13 44.64 4.22
C CYS A 25 -12.71 45.70 3.22
N GLY A 26 -12.60 45.35 1.93
CA GLY A 26 -12.32 46.27 0.86
C GLY A 26 -12.73 45.71 -0.49
N SER A 27 -13.85 46.14 -1.01
CA SER A 27 -14.36 45.90 -2.36
C SER A 27 -13.52 46.55 -3.44
N SER A 28 -13.22 45.87 -4.55
CA SER A 28 -13.71 46.16 -5.91
C SER A 28 -12.80 45.63 -7.03
N SER A 29 -13.46 44.96 -7.96
CA SER A 29 -13.26 44.93 -9.42
C SER A 29 -11.97 44.36 -10.04
N GLY A 30 -12.17 43.23 -10.73
CA GLY A 30 -11.63 43.03 -12.08
C GLY A 30 -10.36 42.24 -12.21
N GLY A 31 -10.46 41.09 -12.81
CA GLY A 31 -9.32 40.51 -13.52
C GLY A 31 -9.07 39.01 -13.28
N ALA A 32 -9.45 38.25 -14.27
CA ALA A 32 -8.91 36.95 -14.66
C ALA A 32 -8.90 35.84 -13.58
N ALA A 33 -9.88 34.98 -13.67
CA ALA A 33 -9.88 33.65 -13.11
C ALA A 33 -8.72 32.85 -13.70
N SER A 34 -7.66 32.72 -12.94
CA SER A 34 -6.75 31.59 -13.11
C SER A 34 -7.38 30.40 -12.39
N ASP A 35 -8.02 29.57 -13.16
CA ASP A 35 -8.52 28.29 -12.76
C ASP A 35 -7.31 27.41 -12.40
N SER A 36 -6.87 27.52 -11.15
CA SER A 36 -5.98 26.55 -10.55
C SER A 36 -6.83 25.34 -10.23
N SER A 37 -7.06 24.51 -11.23
CA SER A 37 -7.47 23.12 -11.00
C SER A 37 -6.42 22.48 -10.09
N ALA A 38 -6.65 22.57 -8.79
CA ALA A 38 -6.04 21.65 -7.85
C ALA A 38 -6.49 20.26 -8.32
N ALA A 39 -5.62 19.58 -9.04
CA ALA A 39 -5.76 18.16 -9.29
C ALA A 39 -5.81 17.54 -7.89
N ASP A 40 -7.01 17.20 -7.47
CA ASP A 40 -7.24 16.29 -6.36
C ASP A 40 -6.59 14.96 -6.75
N SER A 41 -5.34 14.79 -6.34
CA SER A 41 -4.62 13.54 -6.40
C SER A 41 -5.22 12.65 -5.32
N SER A 42 -6.46 12.20 -5.54
CA SER A 42 -7.02 11.13 -4.74
C SER A 42 -6.20 9.89 -5.09
N SER A 43 -5.20 9.60 -4.28
CA SER A 43 -4.43 8.36 -4.39
C SER A 43 -5.43 7.22 -4.34
N LYS A 44 -5.50 6.43 -5.43
CA LYS A 44 -6.31 5.22 -5.42
C LYS A 44 -5.95 4.38 -4.20
N LYS A 45 -6.95 3.77 -3.60
CA LYS A 45 -6.72 2.76 -2.58
C LYS A 45 -5.95 1.59 -3.19
N VAL A 46 -5.14 0.93 -2.41
CA VAL A 46 -4.33 -0.22 -2.83
C VAL A 46 -4.94 -1.48 -2.26
N LEU A 47 -5.14 -2.50 -3.10
CA LEU A 47 -5.46 -3.86 -2.70
C LEU A 47 -4.15 -4.63 -2.59
N LYS A 48 -3.79 -5.03 -1.39
CA LYS A 48 -2.58 -5.82 -1.10
C LYS A 48 -2.94 -7.30 -1.11
N VAL A 49 -2.25 -8.09 -1.92
CA VAL A 49 -2.53 -9.52 -2.09
C VAL A 49 -1.28 -10.35 -1.80
N GLY A 50 -1.39 -11.28 -0.85
CA GLY A 50 -0.35 -12.25 -0.52
C GLY A 50 -0.37 -13.46 -1.46
N MET A 51 0.80 -13.86 -1.99
CA MET A 51 0.98 -15.08 -2.78
C MET A 51 2.43 -15.55 -2.72
N GLU A 52 2.70 -16.85 -3.03
CA GLU A 52 4.07 -17.38 -2.99
C GLU A 52 4.97 -16.82 -4.10
N CYS A 53 4.40 -16.50 -5.25
CA CYS A 53 5.12 -16.16 -6.48
C CYS A 53 6.14 -17.23 -6.91
N ALA A 54 5.83 -18.49 -6.61
CA ALA A 54 6.67 -19.67 -6.90
C ALA A 54 5.86 -20.89 -7.41
N TYR A 55 4.57 -20.70 -7.70
CA TYR A 55 3.63 -21.78 -8.05
C TYR A 55 3.06 -21.59 -9.47
N ALA A 56 3.83 -21.94 -10.48
CA ALA A 56 3.35 -21.91 -11.88
C ALA A 56 2.31 -23.02 -12.14
N PRO A 57 1.26 -22.81 -12.96
CA PRO A 57 0.94 -21.61 -13.72
C PRO A 57 0.07 -20.59 -12.98
N PHE A 58 -0.11 -20.76 -11.68
CA PHE A 58 -1.00 -19.92 -10.87
C PHE A 58 -0.36 -18.57 -10.52
N ASN A 59 0.84 -18.60 -9.93
CA ASN A 59 1.61 -17.41 -9.62
C ASN A 59 3.11 -17.74 -9.60
N TRP A 60 3.93 -16.96 -10.30
CA TRP A 60 5.38 -17.11 -10.31
C TRP A 60 6.10 -15.80 -10.50
N THR A 61 7.39 -15.79 -10.17
CA THR A 61 8.29 -14.64 -10.31
C THR A 61 8.93 -14.62 -11.69
N GLN A 62 9.03 -13.44 -12.31
CA GLN A 62 9.79 -13.20 -13.55
C GLN A 62 10.54 -11.87 -13.47
N ASP A 63 11.53 -11.69 -14.36
CA ASP A 63 12.46 -10.56 -14.34
C ASP A 63 11.89 -9.30 -15.02
N THR A 64 10.87 -9.44 -15.85
CA THR A 64 10.31 -8.35 -16.66
C THR A 64 8.81 -8.23 -16.48
N ASP A 65 8.26 -7.06 -16.81
CA ASP A 65 6.82 -6.81 -16.82
C ASP A 65 6.11 -7.35 -18.07
N THR A 66 6.84 -7.87 -19.03
CA THR A 66 6.29 -8.41 -20.28
C THR A 66 5.85 -9.87 -20.11
N THR A 67 4.74 -10.22 -20.72
CA THR A 67 4.16 -11.57 -20.68
C THR A 67 3.95 -12.13 -22.07
N PRO A 68 3.94 -13.48 -22.24
CA PRO A 68 3.75 -14.11 -23.54
C PRO A 68 2.43 -13.79 -24.23
N ASP A 69 1.39 -13.49 -23.45
CA ASP A 69 0.03 -13.19 -23.92
C ASP A 69 -0.24 -11.69 -24.12
N GLY A 70 0.78 -10.84 -23.90
CA GLY A 70 0.66 -9.39 -24.03
C GLY A 70 -0.01 -8.69 -22.86
N SER A 71 -0.38 -9.41 -21.79
CA SER A 71 -0.77 -8.82 -20.52
C SER A 71 0.47 -8.22 -19.82
N LYS A 72 0.28 -7.59 -18.65
CA LYS A 72 1.40 -7.11 -17.85
C LYS A 72 1.53 -7.93 -16.58
N ALA A 73 2.77 -8.29 -16.27
CA ALA A 73 3.10 -8.78 -14.94
C ALA A 73 3.08 -7.64 -13.92
N VAL A 74 2.76 -7.95 -12.68
CA VAL A 74 2.63 -6.98 -11.58
C VAL A 74 3.92 -6.96 -10.77
N LYS A 75 4.45 -5.77 -10.48
CA LYS A 75 5.65 -5.63 -9.66
C LYS A 75 5.40 -6.19 -8.27
N ILE A 76 6.32 -7.01 -7.77
CA ILE A 76 6.28 -7.54 -6.39
C ILE A 76 6.76 -6.45 -5.43
N ALA A 77 5.99 -6.17 -4.39
CA ALA A 77 6.31 -5.16 -3.39
C ALA A 77 7.70 -5.39 -2.76
N GLY A 78 8.49 -4.33 -2.65
CA GLY A 78 9.84 -4.39 -2.10
C GLY A 78 10.88 -5.15 -2.94
N SER A 79 10.59 -5.43 -4.22
CA SER A 79 11.43 -6.24 -5.10
C SER A 79 11.58 -5.60 -6.48
N ASP A 80 12.59 -6.01 -7.24
CA ASP A 80 12.77 -5.64 -8.65
C ASP A 80 12.13 -6.66 -9.62
N TYR A 81 11.52 -7.71 -9.07
CA TYR A 81 10.86 -8.77 -9.83
C TYR A 81 9.37 -8.51 -9.99
N TYR A 82 8.75 -9.30 -10.87
CA TYR A 82 7.33 -9.22 -11.22
C TYR A 82 6.64 -10.55 -10.98
N ALA A 83 5.40 -10.51 -10.55
CA ALA A 83 4.53 -11.66 -10.43
C ALA A 83 3.66 -11.79 -11.67
N TYR A 84 3.48 -13.02 -12.16
CA TYR A 84 2.61 -13.34 -13.27
C TYR A 84 1.91 -14.68 -13.05
N GLY A 85 0.77 -14.90 -13.70
CA GLY A 85 0.01 -16.13 -13.66
C GLY A 85 -1.48 -15.91 -13.43
N TYR A 86 -2.22 -17.03 -13.32
CA TYR A 86 -3.67 -17.00 -13.17
C TYR A 86 -4.13 -16.21 -11.93
N ASP A 87 -3.49 -16.46 -10.78
CA ASP A 87 -3.84 -15.79 -9.52
C ASP A 87 -3.59 -14.27 -9.60
N VAL A 88 -2.51 -13.87 -10.27
CA VAL A 88 -2.18 -12.45 -10.49
C VAL A 88 -3.23 -11.79 -11.38
N ALA A 89 -3.67 -12.48 -12.44
CA ALA A 89 -4.74 -11.98 -13.32
C ALA A 89 -6.09 -11.84 -12.58
N VAL A 90 -6.41 -12.78 -11.69
CA VAL A 90 -7.60 -12.71 -10.82
C VAL A 90 -7.49 -11.53 -9.85
N ALA A 91 -6.34 -11.37 -9.20
CA ALA A 91 -6.08 -10.27 -8.28
C ALA A 91 -6.20 -8.90 -8.97
N GLN A 92 -5.63 -8.76 -10.18
CA GLN A 92 -5.74 -7.53 -10.96
C GLN A 92 -7.20 -7.21 -11.31
N LYS A 93 -7.94 -8.21 -11.77
CA LYS A 93 -9.36 -8.03 -12.10
C LYS A 93 -10.21 -7.63 -10.89
N LEU A 94 -9.90 -8.19 -9.72
CA LEU A 94 -10.56 -7.82 -8.48
C LEU A 94 -10.24 -6.37 -8.09
N ALA A 95 -8.98 -5.97 -8.11
CA ALA A 95 -8.56 -4.60 -7.83
C ALA A 95 -9.23 -3.59 -8.78
N ASP A 96 -9.26 -3.89 -10.08
CA ASP A 96 -9.91 -3.06 -11.10
C ASP A 96 -11.41 -2.87 -10.81
N GLN A 97 -12.13 -3.93 -10.44
CA GLN A 97 -13.55 -3.87 -10.08
C GLN A 97 -13.80 -3.07 -8.79
N MET A 98 -12.85 -3.07 -7.87
CA MET A 98 -12.91 -2.27 -6.64
C MET A 98 -12.44 -0.82 -6.86
N GLY A 99 -11.92 -0.46 -8.04
CA GLY A 99 -11.32 0.85 -8.31
C GLY A 99 -10.03 1.09 -7.53
N MET A 100 -9.29 0.01 -7.22
CA MET A 100 -8.06 0.01 -6.44
C MET A 100 -6.85 -0.30 -7.34
N ASP A 101 -5.66 0.08 -6.91
CA ASP A 101 -4.42 -0.40 -7.51
C ASP A 101 -4.00 -1.73 -6.84
N LEU A 102 -3.40 -2.64 -7.60
CA LEU A 102 -2.93 -3.92 -7.06
C LEU A 102 -1.49 -3.82 -6.56
N GLU A 103 -1.25 -4.36 -5.37
CA GLU A 103 0.09 -4.58 -4.82
C GLU A 103 0.26 -6.06 -4.45
N VAL A 104 1.24 -6.74 -5.04
CA VAL A 104 1.52 -8.15 -4.81
C VAL A 104 2.62 -8.29 -3.76
N HIS A 105 2.35 -9.03 -2.68
CA HIS A 105 3.28 -9.38 -1.62
C HIS A 105 3.72 -10.83 -1.77
N LYS A 106 5.01 -11.04 -2.02
CA LYS A 106 5.60 -12.38 -2.03
C LYS A 106 5.84 -12.85 -0.60
N VAL A 107 5.31 -14.03 -0.27
CA VAL A 107 5.39 -14.62 1.06
C VAL A 107 5.52 -16.14 0.98
N GLU A 108 6.27 -16.74 1.88
CA GLU A 108 6.40 -18.19 1.99
C GLU A 108 5.07 -18.84 2.41
N TRP A 109 4.74 -19.98 1.80
CA TRP A 109 3.49 -20.72 2.07
C TRP A 109 3.24 -20.96 3.56
N SER A 110 4.27 -21.34 4.31
CA SER A 110 4.17 -21.62 5.74
C SER A 110 3.80 -20.40 6.59
N SER A 111 4.03 -19.19 6.07
CA SER A 111 3.80 -17.93 6.77
C SER A 111 2.59 -17.17 6.24
N ILE A 112 1.97 -17.64 5.14
CA ILE A 112 0.96 -16.86 4.40
C ILE A 112 -0.27 -16.53 5.25
N GLY A 113 -0.75 -17.42 6.10
CA GLY A 113 -1.85 -17.15 7.01
C GLY A 113 -1.46 -16.21 8.14
N ILE A 114 -0.28 -16.42 8.71
CA ILE A 114 0.24 -15.59 9.82
C ILE A 114 0.42 -14.13 9.39
N SER A 115 0.94 -13.90 8.20
CA SER A 115 1.11 -12.55 7.64
C SER A 115 -0.24 -11.89 7.31
N LEU A 116 -1.26 -12.65 6.92
CA LEU A 116 -2.62 -12.13 6.78
C LEU A 116 -3.18 -11.66 8.12
N ASP A 117 -3.05 -12.49 9.16
CA ASP A 117 -3.50 -12.18 10.51
C ASP A 117 -2.76 -10.96 11.11
N ALA A 118 -1.50 -10.78 10.72
CA ALA A 118 -0.70 -9.61 11.10
C ALA A 118 -1.09 -8.33 10.34
N GLY A 119 -1.89 -8.42 9.26
CA GLY A 119 -2.31 -7.29 8.45
C GLY A 119 -1.27 -6.83 7.43
N ASP A 120 -0.33 -7.68 7.04
CA ASP A 120 0.68 -7.35 6.03
C ASP A 120 0.04 -7.12 4.65
N TYR A 121 -1.09 -7.78 4.38
CA TYR A 121 -1.91 -7.64 3.17
C TYR A 121 -3.39 -7.90 3.47
N ASP A 122 -4.27 -7.58 2.52
CA ASP A 122 -5.72 -7.60 2.70
C ASP A 122 -6.35 -8.98 2.44
N CYS A 123 -5.76 -9.77 1.54
CA CYS A 123 -6.25 -11.11 1.20
C CYS A 123 -5.15 -12.00 0.60
N ILE A 124 -5.44 -13.29 0.49
CA ILE A 124 -4.58 -14.29 -0.13
C ILE A 124 -5.24 -14.76 -1.44
N ILE A 125 -4.48 -14.72 -2.55
CA ILE A 125 -4.85 -15.33 -3.83
C ILE A 125 -3.63 -16.13 -4.30
N ALA A 126 -3.58 -17.43 -4.00
CA ALA A 126 -2.37 -18.24 -4.13
C ALA A 126 -2.68 -19.71 -4.49
N GLY A 127 -3.69 -19.95 -5.35
CA GLY A 127 -4.10 -21.32 -5.69
C GLY A 127 -4.60 -22.12 -4.48
N MET A 128 -5.03 -21.42 -3.43
CA MET A 128 -5.38 -22.03 -2.15
C MET A 128 -6.73 -22.77 -2.23
N GLY A 129 -6.71 -24.08 -2.04
CA GLY A 129 -7.91 -24.90 -1.99
C GLY A 129 -8.71 -24.71 -0.70
N LYS A 130 -10.02 -24.94 -0.80
CA LYS A 130 -10.93 -24.96 0.36
C LYS A 130 -10.67 -26.20 1.22
N THR A 131 -10.47 -26.03 2.52
CA THR A 131 -10.41 -27.10 3.51
C THR A 131 -11.30 -26.76 4.70
N LYS A 132 -11.67 -27.80 5.50
CA LYS A 132 -12.50 -27.59 6.70
C LYS A 132 -11.81 -26.70 7.74
N GLU A 133 -10.49 -26.84 7.86
CA GLU A 133 -9.68 -26.04 8.79
C GLU A 133 -9.69 -24.57 8.39
N ARG A 134 -9.54 -24.28 7.10
CA ARG A 134 -9.58 -22.89 6.58
C ARG A 134 -10.96 -22.24 6.60
N GLU A 135 -12.02 -23.05 6.62
CA GLU A 135 -13.38 -22.52 6.78
C GLU A 135 -13.71 -22.16 8.23
N ALA A 136 -12.94 -22.67 9.19
CA ALA A 136 -13.16 -22.47 10.61
C ALA A 136 -12.29 -21.37 11.23
N SER A 137 -11.35 -20.80 10.45
CA SER A 137 -10.40 -19.74 10.86
C SER A 137 -10.90 -18.34 10.53
#